data_ba19c903b157effb281864d640b6c3e4
#
_entry.id   ba19c903b157effb281864d640b6c3e4
#
_cell.length_a   1.000
_cell.length_b   1.000
_cell.length_c   1.000
_cell.angle_alpha   90.00
_cell.angle_beta   90.00
_cell.angle_gamma   90.00
#
_symmetry.space_group_name_H-M   'P 1'
#
loop_
_entity.id
_entity.type
_entity.pdbx_description
1 polymer ?
#
loop_
_entity_poly.entity_id
_entity_poly.type
_entity_poly.pdbx_seq_one_letter_code
_entity_poly.pdbx_strand_id
1 'polypeptide(L)'
;MVGSVKRVIVMVQENHTTDNYFAGLAPWGANVATGWPPCPNPPPSPPYSAFYPPHHRRAYFDWLTAGKADRTQFDTAKDLPYYLYLAVTGAFLENHCAGFGTNSTPNHLLLVGGQSPTLTNPPRRSQPVWDMPSVPGLAQANGVPWRCYANGGYPVRFYTQLQGSANVVSPAEFVTDAAAGKLPSLVYLWHGSGTDEHPPANVTDGMNMIWQSVDAVVQAGGWEETVFMLTWDDWGGFDDHVATPVTEYTPDNVQLALGPRVPLLMFGGHVRPGIDSRWCSHVSIPKAVIQLLGLPGLGVPRVDEDPGLADLVDPNMNPNAPPPGYQKPINLPSPPAPPPMPHPLPKPPVAAPSPLGPVLLNNNKTLPAPNDAPLPNQAAPPHN
;
A
#
# COMPACT_ATOMS: atom_id res chain seq x y z
N MET A 1 -1.71 12.99 -20.07
CA MET A 1 -0.76 11.89 -19.86
C MET A 1 0.63 12.47 -19.77
N VAL A 2 1.45 12.00 -18.86
CA VAL A 2 2.83 12.47 -18.67
C VAL A 2 3.75 11.70 -19.66
N GLY A 3 4.20 12.39 -20.69
CA GLY A 3 5.19 11.86 -21.65
C GLY A 3 4.80 10.51 -22.28
N SER A 4 5.67 9.51 -22.08
CA SER A 4 5.52 8.15 -22.62
C SER A 4 4.56 7.25 -21.84
N VAL A 5 4.06 7.68 -20.68
CA VAL A 5 3.17 6.86 -19.84
C VAL A 5 1.82 6.69 -20.51
N LYS A 6 1.48 5.46 -20.85
CA LYS A 6 0.17 5.09 -21.42
C LYS A 6 -0.69 4.30 -20.42
N ARG A 7 -0.05 3.73 -19.41
CA ARG A 7 -0.72 2.85 -18.45
C ARG A 7 -0.24 3.07 -17.02
N VAL A 8 -1.18 3.06 -16.10
CA VAL A 8 -0.92 3.01 -14.66
C VAL A 8 -1.58 1.75 -14.10
N ILE A 9 -0.79 0.95 -13.39
CA ILE A 9 -1.25 -0.28 -12.72
C ILE A 9 -1.05 -0.10 -11.22
N VAL A 10 -2.14 -0.06 -10.46
CA VAL A 10 -2.15 -0.05 -9.00
C VAL A 10 -2.39 -1.47 -8.51
N MET A 11 -1.42 -2.04 -7.83
CA MET A 11 -1.48 -3.37 -7.23
C MET A 11 -1.56 -3.24 -5.72
N VAL A 12 -2.50 -3.93 -5.10
CA VAL A 12 -2.75 -3.84 -3.66
C VAL A 12 -2.70 -5.22 -3.06
N GLN A 13 -1.79 -5.39 -2.10
CA GLN A 13 -1.64 -6.56 -1.25
C GLN A 13 -2.18 -6.25 0.15
N GLU A 14 -2.18 -7.25 1.05
CA GLU A 14 -2.84 -7.15 2.34
C GLU A 14 -1.88 -7.23 3.53
N ASN A 15 -2.07 -6.28 4.42
CA ASN A 15 -1.83 -6.29 5.85
C ASN A 15 -0.37 -6.42 6.30
N HIS A 16 0.53 -5.55 5.83
CA HIS A 16 1.91 -5.52 6.33
C HIS A 16 2.47 -4.10 6.44
N THR A 17 3.25 -3.84 7.50
CA THR A 17 3.94 -2.57 7.68
C THR A 17 5.27 -2.53 6.93
N THR A 18 5.80 -1.32 6.78
CA THR A 18 7.12 -1.10 6.19
C THR A 18 8.22 -1.83 6.96
N ASP A 19 8.22 -1.75 8.29
CA ASP A 19 9.22 -2.43 9.11
C ASP A 19 9.06 -3.95 9.13
N ASN A 20 7.85 -4.46 9.02
CA ASN A 20 7.61 -5.90 8.97
C ASN A 20 8.22 -6.54 7.70
N TYR A 21 8.22 -5.82 6.56
CA TYR A 21 8.64 -6.35 5.26
C TYR A 21 10.03 -5.92 4.79
N PHE A 22 10.43 -4.67 5.05
CA PHE A 22 11.55 -4.04 4.36
C PHE A 22 12.77 -3.73 5.23
N ALA A 23 12.95 -4.44 6.34
CA ALA A 23 14.17 -4.34 7.15
C ALA A 23 15.46 -4.51 6.31
N GLY A 24 15.40 -5.31 5.26
CA GLY A 24 16.49 -5.52 4.30
C GLY A 24 16.92 -4.28 3.52
N LEU A 25 16.14 -3.18 3.54
CA LEU A 25 16.52 -1.92 2.89
C LEU A 25 17.43 -1.01 3.75
N ALA A 26 17.69 -1.36 5.02
CA ALA A 26 18.60 -0.59 5.87
C ALA A 26 19.98 -0.34 5.22
N PRO A 27 20.62 -1.31 4.53
CA PRO A 27 21.90 -1.08 3.85
C PRO A 27 21.81 -0.02 2.71
N TRP A 28 20.65 0.24 2.16
CA TRP A 28 20.42 1.27 1.14
C TRP A 28 20.03 2.63 1.75
N GLY A 29 19.94 2.72 3.08
CA GLY A 29 19.68 3.96 3.81
C GLY A 29 18.20 4.24 4.08
N ALA A 30 17.31 3.28 3.87
CA ALA A 30 15.91 3.43 4.24
C ALA A 30 15.74 3.51 5.76
N ASN A 31 14.79 4.34 6.19
CA ASN A 31 14.40 4.46 7.60
C ASN A 31 13.50 3.29 7.98
N VAL A 32 14.11 2.15 8.28
CA VAL A 32 13.44 0.90 8.67
C VAL A 32 14.05 0.34 9.97
N ALA A 33 13.21 -0.24 10.81
CA ALA A 33 13.70 -0.95 12.00
C ALA A 33 14.41 -2.24 11.58
N THR A 34 15.39 -2.65 12.35
CA THR A 34 16.15 -3.89 12.13
C THR A 34 16.29 -4.67 13.43
N GLY A 35 16.52 -5.97 13.32
CA GLY A 35 16.83 -6.83 14.46
C GLY A 35 15.59 -7.24 15.27
N TRP A 36 14.39 -7.08 14.73
CA TRP A 36 13.21 -7.67 15.36
C TRP A 36 13.19 -9.20 15.16
N PRO A 37 12.44 -9.93 16.01
CA PRO A 37 12.30 -11.37 15.85
C PRO A 37 11.79 -11.75 14.46
N PRO A 38 12.22 -12.89 13.90
CA PRO A 38 11.78 -13.31 12.56
C PRO A 38 10.31 -13.69 12.55
N CYS A 39 9.60 -13.24 11.54
CA CYS A 39 8.27 -13.74 11.19
C CYS A 39 8.43 -15.06 10.43
N PRO A 40 7.75 -16.15 10.82
CA PRO A 40 7.89 -17.41 10.12
C PRO A 40 7.22 -17.37 8.73
N ASN A 41 7.94 -17.87 7.71
CA ASN A 41 7.43 -18.01 6.36
C ASN A 41 7.90 -19.33 5.72
N PRO A 42 7.04 -20.27 5.30
CA PRO A 42 5.58 -20.21 5.50
C PRO A 42 5.19 -20.24 6.98
N PRO A 43 4.00 -19.74 7.33
CA PRO A 43 3.51 -19.82 8.70
C PRO A 43 3.34 -21.28 9.11
N PRO A 44 3.58 -21.61 10.40
CA PRO A 44 3.40 -22.98 10.87
C PRO A 44 1.95 -23.40 10.82
N SER A 45 1.71 -24.70 10.96
CA SER A 45 0.37 -25.31 10.98
C SER A 45 -0.55 -24.69 12.06
N PRO A 46 -1.88 -24.76 11.92
CA PRO A 46 -2.84 -24.19 12.86
C PRO A 46 -2.54 -24.56 14.33
N PRO A 47 -2.93 -23.68 15.29
CA PRO A 47 -3.80 -22.52 15.10
C PRO A 47 -3.04 -21.27 14.59
N TYR A 48 -3.52 -20.69 13.50
CA TYR A 48 -2.89 -19.48 12.88
C TYR A 48 -3.10 -18.19 13.68
N SER A 49 -3.83 -18.22 14.78
CA SER A 49 -4.17 -17.01 15.54
C SER A 49 -2.96 -16.21 16.07
N ALA A 50 -1.81 -16.87 16.28
CA ALA A 50 -0.56 -16.22 16.66
C ALA A 50 0.10 -15.43 15.51
N PHE A 51 -0.34 -15.68 14.26
CA PHE A 51 0.18 -15.06 13.03
C PHE A 51 -0.84 -14.18 12.33
N TYR A 52 -1.92 -13.85 13.02
CA TYR A 52 -2.96 -12.96 12.58
C TYR A 52 -3.21 -11.91 13.65
N PRO A 53 -2.34 -10.90 13.76
CA PRO A 53 -2.49 -9.88 14.78
C PRO A 53 -3.77 -9.08 14.59
N PRO A 54 -4.41 -8.61 15.68
CA PRO A 54 -5.57 -7.75 15.57
C PRO A 54 -5.16 -6.39 14.99
N HIS A 55 -5.84 -5.93 13.94
CA HIS A 55 -5.54 -4.68 13.25
C HIS A 55 -6.76 -3.76 13.04
N HIS A 56 -7.85 -4.04 13.76
CA HIS A 56 -9.02 -3.16 13.75
C HIS A 56 -8.74 -1.83 14.49
N ARG A 57 -9.66 -0.88 14.39
CA ARG A 57 -9.50 0.46 14.96
C ARG A 57 -9.12 0.47 16.45
N ARG A 58 -9.69 -0.41 17.26
CA ARG A 58 -9.32 -0.52 18.68
C ARG A 58 -7.87 -0.96 18.85
N ALA A 59 -7.40 -1.93 18.08
CA ALA A 59 -6.02 -2.39 18.13
C ALA A 59 -5.04 -1.26 17.73
N TYR A 60 -5.41 -0.41 16.77
CA TYR A 60 -4.65 0.77 16.43
C TYR A 60 -4.50 1.75 17.60
N PHE A 61 -5.56 2.01 18.38
CA PHE A 61 -5.46 2.82 19.59
C PHE A 61 -4.61 2.15 20.68
N ASP A 62 -4.71 0.83 20.83
CA ASP A 62 -3.87 0.07 21.75
C ASP A 62 -2.38 0.14 21.33
N TRP A 63 -2.09 0.18 20.05
CA TRP A 63 -0.74 0.43 19.52
C TRP A 63 -0.27 1.85 19.86
N LEU A 64 -1.04 2.87 19.54
CA LEU A 64 -0.68 4.28 19.80
C LEU A 64 -0.45 4.58 21.29
N THR A 65 -1.23 3.97 22.17
CA THR A 65 -1.24 4.31 23.60
C THR A 65 -0.37 3.39 24.45
N ALA A 66 -0.12 2.16 24.02
CA ALA A 66 0.57 1.14 24.81
C ALA A 66 1.60 0.35 24.01
N GLY A 67 1.86 0.71 22.74
CA GLY A 67 2.83 0.02 21.88
C GLY A 67 2.49 -1.44 21.61
N LYS A 68 1.19 -1.80 21.67
CA LYS A 68 0.75 -3.18 21.48
C LYS A 68 0.60 -3.49 20.00
N ALA A 69 1.65 -4.04 19.41
CA ALA A 69 1.64 -4.56 18.05
C ALA A 69 2.62 -5.73 17.94
N ASP A 70 2.53 -6.48 16.85
CA ASP A 70 3.46 -7.57 16.59
C ASP A 70 4.77 -7.01 16.03
N ARG A 71 5.90 -7.26 16.72
CA ARG A 71 7.25 -6.83 16.35
C ARG A 71 8.03 -7.93 15.66
N THR A 72 7.46 -8.54 14.66
CA THR A 72 8.18 -9.52 13.85
C THR A 72 8.52 -8.98 12.47
N GLN A 73 9.57 -9.51 11.85
CA GLN A 73 10.06 -9.12 10.53
C GLN A 73 10.26 -10.34 9.64
N PHE A 74 9.87 -10.22 8.37
CA PHE A 74 10.30 -11.17 7.36
C PHE A 74 11.76 -10.92 6.96
N ASP A 75 12.47 -11.96 6.59
CA ASP A 75 13.75 -11.80 5.92
C ASP A 75 13.51 -11.31 4.49
N THR A 76 13.65 -10.01 4.29
CA THR A 76 13.36 -9.37 3.00
C THR A 76 14.13 -10.01 1.84
N ALA A 77 15.40 -10.38 2.06
CA ALA A 77 16.23 -10.94 1.01
C ALA A 77 15.89 -12.40 0.70
N LYS A 78 15.44 -13.15 1.69
CA LYS A 78 15.09 -14.58 1.57
C LYS A 78 13.63 -14.78 1.16
N ASP A 79 12.71 -14.11 1.86
CA ASP A 79 11.28 -14.36 1.74
C ASP A 79 10.64 -13.47 0.67
N LEU A 80 11.21 -12.27 0.42
CA LEU A 80 10.67 -11.23 -0.45
C LEU A 80 11.72 -10.67 -1.44
N PRO A 81 12.58 -11.49 -2.05
CA PRO A 81 13.70 -11.01 -2.86
C PRO A 81 13.28 -10.15 -4.06
N TYR A 82 12.13 -10.41 -4.65
CA TYR A 82 11.63 -9.61 -5.76
C TYR A 82 11.16 -8.22 -5.31
N TYR A 83 10.51 -8.11 -4.16
CA TYR A 83 10.14 -6.82 -3.58
C TYR A 83 11.38 -5.99 -3.21
N LEU A 84 12.40 -6.64 -2.64
CA LEU A 84 13.67 -5.98 -2.38
C LEU A 84 14.28 -5.43 -3.69
N TYR A 85 14.27 -6.24 -4.75
CA TYR A 85 14.75 -5.80 -6.07
C TYR A 85 13.96 -4.59 -6.57
N LEU A 86 12.63 -4.63 -6.54
CA LEU A 86 11.78 -3.51 -6.98
C LEU A 86 12.03 -2.23 -6.16
N ALA A 87 12.22 -2.38 -4.84
CA ALA A 87 12.47 -1.24 -3.95
C ALA A 87 13.83 -0.56 -4.21
N VAL A 88 14.86 -1.33 -4.58
CA VAL A 88 16.20 -0.76 -4.84
C VAL A 88 16.41 -0.31 -6.28
N THR A 89 15.59 -0.75 -7.21
CA THR A 89 15.66 -0.36 -8.64
C THR A 89 14.55 0.57 -9.09
N GLY A 90 13.51 0.75 -8.29
CA GLY A 90 12.43 1.71 -8.45
C GLY A 90 12.45 2.77 -7.34
N ALA A 91 11.34 3.45 -7.15
CA ALA A 91 11.15 4.39 -6.04
C ALA A 91 10.50 3.67 -4.85
N PHE A 92 11.12 3.78 -3.68
CA PHE A 92 10.58 3.32 -2.40
C PHE A 92 10.14 4.52 -1.56
N LEU A 93 8.85 4.63 -1.27
CA LEU A 93 8.26 5.71 -0.48
C LEU A 93 8.30 5.33 1.00
N GLU A 94 9.40 5.63 1.68
CA GLU A 94 9.64 5.13 3.05
C GLU A 94 8.70 5.69 4.12
N ASN A 95 8.01 6.80 3.86
CA ASN A 95 7.03 7.41 4.75
C ASN A 95 5.61 7.36 4.18
N HIS A 96 5.31 6.35 3.37
CA HIS A 96 3.94 6.09 2.95
C HIS A 96 3.15 5.40 4.07
N CYS A 97 1.97 5.91 4.37
CA CYS A 97 1.11 5.46 5.46
C CYS A 97 -0.22 4.90 4.95
N ALA A 98 -0.78 3.94 5.66
CA ALA A 98 -2.19 3.62 5.51
C ALA A 98 -3.02 4.89 5.77
N GLY A 99 -4.08 5.07 5.01
CA GLY A 99 -4.85 6.31 5.10
C GLY A 99 -5.61 6.48 6.42
N PHE A 100 -5.91 5.36 7.09
CA PHE A 100 -6.51 5.31 8.42
C PHE A 100 -5.86 4.23 9.28
N GLY A 101 -5.75 4.48 10.57
CA GLY A 101 -5.39 3.47 11.56
C GLY A 101 -6.57 2.53 11.85
N THR A 102 -6.83 1.62 10.94
CA THR A 102 -7.91 0.63 11.01
C THR A 102 -7.62 -0.52 10.04
N ASN A 103 -8.62 -1.36 9.81
CA ASN A 103 -8.57 -2.52 8.92
C ASN A 103 -8.91 -2.19 7.45
N SER A 104 -9.05 -3.21 6.62
CA SER A 104 -8.94 -3.18 5.17
C SER A 104 -9.95 -2.30 4.44
N THR A 105 -11.27 -2.48 4.65
CA THR A 105 -12.27 -1.82 3.78
C THR A 105 -12.12 -0.30 3.72
N PRO A 106 -12.00 0.44 4.84
CA PRO A 106 -11.81 1.89 4.79
C PRO A 106 -10.58 2.30 3.97
N ASN A 107 -9.47 1.57 4.13
CA ASN A 107 -8.21 1.85 3.46
C ASN A 107 -8.26 1.53 1.97
N HIS A 108 -8.88 0.42 1.57
CA HIS A 108 -9.13 0.15 0.15
C HIS A 108 -10.00 1.21 -0.52
N LEU A 109 -10.99 1.76 0.19
CA LEU A 109 -11.81 2.84 -0.36
C LEU A 109 -11.00 4.11 -0.60
N LEU A 110 -10.02 4.41 0.27
CA LEU A 110 -9.09 5.53 0.04
C LEU A 110 -8.24 5.32 -1.22
N LEU A 111 -7.76 4.11 -1.46
CA LEU A 111 -6.97 3.77 -2.66
C LEU A 111 -7.75 3.94 -3.97
N VAL A 112 -9.08 3.81 -3.93
CA VAL A 112 -9.94 3.91 -5.12
C VAL A 112 -10.57 5.28 -5.30
N GLY A 113 -10.98 5.94 -4.20
CA GLY A 113 -11.76 7.18 -4.26
C GLY A 113 -11.33 8.26 -3.27
N GLY A 114 -10.26 8.05 -2.50
CA GLY A 114 -9.72 9.05 -1.59
C GLY A 114 -10.57 9.36 -0.35
N GLN A 115 -11.68 8.67 -0.16
CA GLN A 115 -12.57 8.83 0.99
C GLN A 115 -13.21 7.51 1.40
N SER A 116 -13.64 7.42 2.65
CA SER A 116 -14.39 6.28 3.16
C SER A 116 -15.54 6.73 4.06
N PRO A 117 -16.75 6.25 3.86
CA PRO A 117 -17.90 6.54 4.72
C PRO A 117 -17.92 5.69 6.00
N THR A 118 -16.94 4.84 6.19
CA THR A 118 -16.80 3.98 7.36
C THR A 118 -15.35 3.95 7.85
N LEU A 119 -15.15 3.74 9.14
CA LEU A 119 -13.83 3.53 9.75
C LEU A 119 -13.61 2.07 10.18
N THR A 120 -14.50 1.18 9.77
CA THR A 120 -14.44 -0.25 10.10
C THR A 120 -14.89 -1.09 8.90
N ASN A 121 -14.50 -2.35 8.88
CA ASN A 121 -15.04 -3.28 7.88
C ASN A 121 -16.55 -3.43 8.08
N PRO A 122 -17.36 -3.30 7.04
CA PRO A 122 -18.78 -3.60 7.12
C PRO A 122 -19.01 -5.05 7.60
N PRO A 123 -20.09 -5.31 8.37
CA PRO A 123 -20.43 -6.67 8.74
C PRO A 123 -20.51 -7.59 7.51
N ARG A 124 -20.01 -8.82 7.61
CA ARG A 124 -19.93 -9.77 6.47
C ARG A 124 -21.25 -9.94 5.68
N ARG A 125 -22.38 -9.85 6.35
CA ARG A 125 -23.71 -9.98 5.73
C ARG A 125 -24.22 -8.67 5.15
N SER A 126 -23.56 -7.55 5.45
CA SER A 126 -23.87 -6.24 4.92
C SER A 126 -23.00 -6.00 3.69
N GLN A 127 -23.62 -5.64 2.59
CA GLN A 127 -22.93 -5.21 1.39
C GLN A 127 -23.37 -3.77 1.09
N PRO A 128 -22.91 -2.80 1.89
CA PRO A 128 -23.28 -1.42 1.66
C PRO A 128 -22.76 -0.96 0.32
N VAL A 129 -23.49 -0.05 -0.29
CA VAL A 129 -23.08 0.61 -1.53
C VAL A 129 -23.19 2.08 -1.29
N TRP A 130 -22.12 2.80 -1.67
CA TRP A 130 -22.07 4.23 -1.44
C TRP A 130 -21.95 4.99 -2.75
N ASP A 131 -22.69 6.09 -2.83
CA ASP A 131 -22.57 7.05 -3.91
C ASP A 131 -21.43 8.01 -3.59
N MET A 132 -20.25 7.68 -4.09
CA MET A 132 -19.03 8.46 -3.85
C MET A 132 -18.13 8.41 -5.09
N PRO A 133 -17.29 9.45 -5.31
CA PRO A 133 -16.34 9.48 -6.41
C PRO A 133 -15.35 8.32 -6.36
N SER A 134 -14.89 7.92 -7.55
CA SER A 134 -13.81 6.93 -7.70
C SER A 134 -12.96 7.24 -8.93
N VAL A 135 -11.68 6.89 -8.89
CA VAL A 135 -10.80 7.09 -10.04
C VAL A 135 -11.25 6.28 -11.27
N PRO A 136 -11.71 5.02 -11.15
CA PRO A 136 -12.29 4.31 -12.29
C PRO A 136 -13.54 4.99 -12.87
N GLY A 137 -14.42 5.53 -12.02
CA GLY A 137 -15.58 6.29 -12.46
C GLY A 137 -15.19 7.60 -13.16
N LEU A 138 -14.19 8.30 -12.64
CA LEU A 138 -13.63 9.50 -13.29
C LEU A 138 -12.99 9.16 -14.64
N ALA A 139 -12.23 8.07 -14.72
CA ALA A 139 -11.64 7.58 -15.96
C ALA A 139 -12.73 7.29 -17.01
N GLN A 140 -13.80 6.58 -16.61
CA GLN A 140 -14.94 6.29 -17.48
C GLN A 140 -15.61 7.57 -18.00
N ALA A 141 -15.85 8.54 -17.13
CA ALA A 141 -16.48 9.81 -17.49
C ALA A 141 -15.62 10.64 -18.47
N ASN A 142 -14.30 10.41 -18.49
CA ASN A 142 -13.37 11.10 -19.37
C ASN A 142 -12.87 10.24 -20.54
N GLY A 143 -13.49 9.10 -20.82
CA GLY A 143 -13.16 8.24 -21.95
C GLY A 143 -11.80 7.53 -21.82
N VAL A 144 -11.22 7.47 -20.61
CA VAL A 144 -9.99 6.73 -20.34
C VAL A 144 -10.35 5.27 -20.04
N PRO A 145 -9.84 4.31 -20.83
CA PRO A 145 -10.13 2.89 -20.60
C PRO A 145 -9.59 2.42 -19.24
N TRP A 146 -10.40 1.66 -18.53
CA TRP A 146 -10.05 1.15 -17.22
C TRP A 146 -10.53 -0.28 -16.97
N ARG A 147 -9.89 -0.99 -16.05
CA ARG A 147 -10.32 -2.30 -15.57
C ARG A 147 -9.86 -2.54 -14.14
N CYS A 148 -10.73 -3.18 -13.35
CA CYS A 148 -10.42 -3.66 -12.01
C CYS A 148 -10.42 -5.20 -12.00
N TYR A 149 -9.29 -5.76 -11.65
CA TYR A 149 -9.12 -7.19 -11.42
C TYR A 149 -9.28 -7.43 -9.91
N ALA A 150 -10.45 -7.91 -9.50
CA ALA A 150 -10.83 -7.93 -8.08
C ALA A 150 -11.68 -9.15 -7.74
N ASN A 151 -11.27 -9.92 -6.74
CA ASN A 151 -12.00 -11.11 -6.32
C ASN A 151 -13.39 -10.74 -5.76
N GLY A 152 -14.45 -11.29 -6.37
CA GLY A 152 -15.84 -10.95 -5.99
C GLY A 152 -16.15 -9.44 -6.07
N GLY A 153 -15.37 -8.68 -6.87
CA GLY A 153 -15.52 -7.24 -7.01
C GLY A 153 -15.09 -6.40 -5.79
N TYR A 154 -14.47 -7.00 -4.77
CA TYR A 154 -13.96 -6.25 -3.63
C TYR A 154 -12.69 -5.48 -3.99
N PRO A 155 -12.54 -4.19 -3.62
CA PRO A 155 -13.48 -3.34 -2.86
C PRO A 155 -14.41 -2.51 -3.76
N VAL A 156 -14.27 -2.57 -5.08
CA VAL A 156 -14.97 -1.68 -6.03
C VAL A 156 -16.49 -1.87 -6.03
N ARG A 157 -16.97 -3.03 -5.56
CA ARG A 157 -18.40 -3.30 -5.39
C ARG A 157 -19.12 -2.36 -4.42
N PHE A 158 -18.38 -1.64 -3.59
CA PHE A 158 -18.96 -0.66 -2.66
C PHE A 158 -19.29 0.69 -3.32
N TYR A 159 -18.89 0.89 -4.57
CA TYR A 159 -19.18 2.12 -5.32
C TYR A 159 -20.40 1.95 -6.23
N THR A 160 -21.44 2.77 -6.05
CA THR A 160 -22.67 2.72 -6.87
C THR A 160 -22.34 2.72 -8.36
N GLN A 161 -21.43 3.59 -8.78
CA GLN A 161 -21.07 3.76 -10.19
C GLN A 161 -20.28 2.58 -10.80
N LEU A 162 -19.75 1.67 -9.98
CA LEU A 162 -18.93 0.55 -10.45
C LEU A 162 -19.64 -0.80 -10.33
N GLN A 163 -20.80 -0.84 -9.68
CA GLN A 163 -21.55 -2.08 -9.52
C GLN A 163 -21.99 -2.66 -10.86
N GLY A 164 -21.76 -3.99 -11.00
CA GLY A 164 -22.16 -4.72 -12.20
C GLY A 164 -21.41 -4.31 -13.47
N SER A 165 -20.34 -3.50 -13.35
CA SER A 165 -19.54 -3.12 -14.50
C SER A 165 -18.81 -4.31 -15.11
N ALA A 166 -18.87 -4.46 -16.43
CA ALA A 166 -18.11 -5.45 -17.17
C ALA A 166 -16.57 -5.21 -17.09
N ASN A 167 -16.15 -4.05 -16.59
CA ASN A 167 -14.74 -3.74 -16.35
C ASN A 167 -14.22 -4.29 -15.00
N VAL A 168 -15.09 -4.89 -14.19
CA VAL A 168 -14.70 -5.55 -12.92
C VAL A 168 -14.70 -7.06 -13.19
N VAL A 169 -13.51 -7.63 -13.19
CA VAL A 169 -13.26 -9.02 -13.60
C VAL A 169 -12.45 -9.78 -12.57
N SER A 170 -12.28 -11.08 -12.76
CA SER A 170 -11.46 -11.92 -11.87
C SER A 170 -9.97 -11.56 -11.97
N PRO A 171 -9.21 -11.51 -10.84
CA PRO A 171 -7.77 -11.34 -10.88
C PRO A 171 -7.04 -12.42 -11.68
N ALA A 172 -7.60 -13.62 -11.81
CA ALA A 172 -7.05 -14.69 -12.64
C ALA A 172 -6.96 -14.35 -14.14
N GLU A 173 -7.72 -13.34 -14.61
CA GLU A 173 -7.69 -12.90 -16.00
C GLU A 173 -6.50 -11.96 -16.28
N PHE A 174 -5.87 -11.36 -15.25
CA PHE A 174 -4.87 -10.32 -15.42
C PHE A 174 -3.68 -10.77 -16.27
N VAL A 175 -3.06 -11.89 -15.92
CA VAL A 175 -1.87 -12.40 -16.64
C VAL A 175 -2.20 -12.70 -18.10
N THR A 176 -3.37 -13.26 -18.38
CA THR A 176 -3.82 -13.55 -19.75
C THR A 176 -4.07 -12.26 -20.54
N ASP A 177 -4.71 -11.27 -19.95
CA ASP A 177 -4.97 -9.99 -20.59
C ASP A 177 -3.65 -9.20 -20.81
N ALA A 178 -2.74 -9.25 -19.85
CA ALA A 178 -1.42 -8.63 -19.97
C ALA A 178 -0.62 -9.25 -21.15
N ALA A 179 -0.52 -10.57 -21.17
CA ALA A 179 0.18 -11.30 -22.22
C ALA A 179 -0.43 -11.07 -23.62
N ALA A 180 -1.74 -10.83 -23.68
CA ALA A 180 -2.44 -10.52 -24.93
C ALA A 180 -2.38 -9.02 -25.33
N GLY A 181 -1.69 -8.17 -24.54
CA GLY A 181 -1.62 -6.72 -24.78
C GLY A 181 -2.96 -5.98 -24.61
N LYS A 182 -3.90 -6.54 -23.83
CA LYS A 182 -5.27 -6.02 -23.66
C LYS A 182 -5.47 -5.14 -22.45
N LEU A 183 -4.42 -4.90 -21.64
CA LEU A 183 -4.57 -4.05 -20.46
C LEU A 183 -4.90 -2.61 -20.85
N PRO A 184 -5.93 -2.01 -20.21
CA PRO A 184 -6.30 -0.62 -20.48
C PRO A 184 -5.33 0.38 -19.84
N SER A 185 -5.60 1.67 -19.99
CA SER A 185 -4.76 2.75 -19.45
C SER A 185 -4.77 2.82 -17.93
N LEU A 186 -5.89 2.49 -17.28
CA LEU A 186 -5.98 2.40 -15.83
C LEU A 186 -6.31 0.97 -15.42
N VAL A 187 -5.49 0.42 -14.55
CA VAL A 187 -5.67 -0.92 -13.99
C VAL A 187 -5.56 -0.86 -12.47
N TYR A 188 -6.52 -1.45 -11.80
CA TYR A 188 -6.40 -1.85 -10.40
C TYR A 188 -6.36 -3.38 -10.32
N LEU A 189 -5.47 -3.91 -9.47
CA LEU A 189 -5.29 -5.35 -9.29
C LEU A 189 -5.26 -5.69 -7.81
N TRP A 190 -6.20 -6.51 -7.37
CA TRP A 190 -6.25 -7.16 -6.08
C TRP A 190 -6.20 -8.66 -6.29
N HIS A 191 -5.15 -9.30 -5.83
CA HIS A 191 -5.05 -10.75 -5.88
C HIS A 191 -6.07 -11.41 -4.93
N GLY A 192 -6.29 -12.70 -5.12
CA GLY A 192 -7.22 -13.44 -4.28
C GLY A 192 -6.53 -14.05 -3.07
N SER A 193 -7.35 -14.51 -2.12
CA SER A 193 -6.88 -15.17 -0.90
C SER A 193 -5.81 -16.23 -1.17
N GLY A 194 -4.76 -16.20 -0.36
CA GLY A 194 -3.57 -17.04 -0.47
C GLY A 194 -2.46 -16.46 -1.34
N THR A 195 -2.76 -15.43 -2.16
CA THR A 195 -1.78 -14.68 -2.95
C THR A 195 -1.88 -13.18 -2.73
N ASP A 196 -2.78 -12.75 -1.87
CA ASP A 196 -2.97 -11.38 -1.40
C ASP A 196 -2.09 -11.02 -0.19
N GLU A 197 -1.33 -11.98 0.34
CA GLU A 197 -0.44 -11.88 1.52
C GLU A 197 -1.16 -11.68 2.86
N HIS A 198 -2.49 -11.64 2.86
CA HIS A 198 -3.24 -11.47 4.09
C HIS A 198 -2.84 -12.53 5.15
N PRO A 199 -2.34 -12.11 6.33
CA PRO A 199 -1.94 -13.07 7.35
C PRO A 199 -3.05 -14.08 7.69
N PRO A 200 -2.76 -15.37 7.80
CA PRO A 200 -1.44 -16.00 7.85
C PRO A 200 -0.97 -16.59 6.49
N ALA A 201 -1.21 -15.94 5.37
CA ALA A 201 -0.76 -16.43 4.07
C ALA A 201 0.77 -16.53 3.98
N ASN A 202 1.27 -17.34 3.04
CA ASN A 202 2.67 -17.38 2.66
C ASN A 202 2.99 -16.13 1.82
N VAL A 203 3.76 -15.21 2.36
CA VAL A 203 4.09 -13.94 1.69
C VAL A 203 4.91 -14.13 0.40
N THR A 204 5.70 -15.21 0.33
CA THR A 204 6.45 -15.55 -0.89
C THR A 204 5.51 -15.92 -2.06
N ASP A 205 4.37 -16.53 -1.78
CA ASP A 205 3.39 -16.87 -2.81
C ASP A 205 2.72 -15.61 -3.36
N GLY A 206 2.40 -14.62 -2.51
CA GLY A 206 1.90 -13.32 -2.92
C GLY A 206 2.93 -12.56 -3.76
N MET A 207 4.17 -12.46 -3.27
CA MET A 207 5.27 -11.85 -4.04
C MET A 207 5.44 -12.51 -5.41
N ASN A 208 5.38 -13.84 -5.49
CA ASN A 208 5.50 -14.56 -6.75
C ASN A 208 4.36 -14.23 -7.72
N MET A 209 3.15 -14.01 -7.21
CA MET A 209 2.01 -13.61 -8.04
C MET A 209 2.19 -12.18 -8.59
N ILE A 210 2.70 -11.26 -7.78
CA ILE A 210 3.09 -9.91 -8.26
C ILE A 210 4.17 -10.03 -9.33
N TRP A 211 5.19 -10.86 -9.12
CA TRP A 211 6.27 -11.06 -10.09
C TRP A 211 5.75 -11.56 -11.43
N GLN A 212 4.87 -12.59 -11.43
CA GLN A 212 4.21 -13.10 -12.64
C GLN A 212 3.39 -12.01 -13.33
N SER A 213 2.69 -11.20 -12.57
CA SER A 213 1.87 -10.11 -13.10
C SER A 213 2.71 -9.06 -13.80
N VAL A 214 3.81 -8.63 -13.19
CA VAL A 214 4.75 -7.67 -13.79
C VAL A 214 5.43 -8.28 -15.02
N ASP A 215 5.90 -9.53 -14.92
CA ASP A 215 6.56 -10.23 -16.03
C ASP A 215 5.64 -10.34 -17.25
N ALA A 216 4.36 -10.63 -17.07
CA ALA A 216 3.41 -10.68 -18.17
C ALA A 216 3.31 -9.34 -18.94
N VAL A 217 3.37 -8.20 -18.23
CA VAL A 217 3.40 -6.87 -18.85
C VAL A 217 4.72 -6.62 -19.56
N VAL A 218 5.83 -7.02 -18.96
CA VAL A 218 7.18 -6.88 -19.56
C VAL A 218 7.28 -7.70 -20.84
N GLN A 219 6.86 -8.97 -20.82
CA GLN A 219 6.90 -9.86 -21.99
C GLN A 219 6.01 -9.36 -23.14
N ALA A 220 4.93 -8.67 -22.82
CA ALA A 220 4.07 -8.01 -23.81
C ALA A 220 4.65 -6.68 -24.36
N GLY A 221 5.86 -6.28 -23.95
CA GLY A 221 6.51 -5.03 -24.38
C GLY A 221 5.96 -3.76 -23.70
N GLY A 222 5.21 -3.91 -22.61
CA GLY A 222 4.55 -2.79 -21.94
C GLY A 222 5.39 -2.05 -20.89
N TRP A 223 6.63 -2.44 -20.64
CA TRP A 223 7.45 -1.93 -19.53
C TRP A 223 7.69 -0.42 -19.58
N GLU A 224 8.14 0.10 -20.69
CA GLU A 224 8.52 1.52 -20.81
C GLU A 224 7.32 2.47 -20.71
N GLU A 225 6.13 2.00 -21.10
CA GLU A 225 4.93 2.83 -21.12
C GLU A 225 4.02 2.62 -19.89
N THR A 226 4.47 1.81 -18.91
CA THR A 226 3.69 1.49 -17.71
C THR A 226 4.36 2.00 -16.45
N VAL A 227 3.57 2.66 -15.60
CA VAL A 227 3.92 2.94 -14.20
C VAL A 227 3.17 1.96 -13.32
N PHE A 228 3.92 1.24 -12.49
CA PHE A 228 3.38 0.36 -11.47
C PHE A 228 3.45 1.03 -10.11
N MET A 229 2.40 0.87 -9.32
CA MET A 229 2.35 1.24 -7.90
C MET A 229 1.91 0.00 -7.13
N LEU A 230 2.77 -0.49 -6.24
CA LEU A 230 2.49 -1.64 -5.39
C LEU A 230 2.45 -1.17 -3.94
N THR A 231 1.34 -1.42 -3.26
CA THR A 231 1.13 -1.04 -1.86
C THR A 231 0.35 -2.10 -1.10
N TRP A 232 0.29 -1.95 0.23
CA TRP A 232 -0.52 -2.75 1.14
C TRP A 232 -1.64 -1.89 1.71
N ASP A 233 -2.78 -2.49 1.95
CA ASP A 233 -3.99 -1.77 2.36
C ASP A 233 -3.92 -1.24 3.80
N ASP A 234 -3.45 -2.07 4.74
CA ASP A 234 -3.31 -1.69 6.13
C ASP A 234 -2.12 -2.40 6.83
N TRP A 235 -1.96 -2.12 8.10
CA TRP A 235 -0.82 -2.52 8.92
C TRP A 235 -0.83 -3.97 9.41
N GLY A 236 -1.95 -4.69 9.30
CA GLY A 236 -2.09 -6.08 9.74
C GLY A 236 -1.85 -6.34 11.23
N GLY A 237 -1.77 -5.30 12.05
CA GLY A 237 -1.41 -5.41 13.48
C GLY A 237 0.09 -5.55 13.73
N PHE A 238 0.92 -5.45 12.70
CA PHE A 238 2.37 -5.39 12.82
C PHE A 238 2.83 -4.00 13.23
N ASP A 239 3.89 -3.94 14.03
CA ASP A 239 4.46 -2.68 14.51
C ASP A 239 5.20 -1.94 13.36
N ASP A 240 5.32 -0.64 13.54
CA ASP A 240 6.19 0.24 12.76
C ASP A 240 6.83 1.24 13.71
N HIS A 241 8.15 1.45 13.63
CA HIS A 241 8.87 2.27 14.58
C HIS A 241 8.64 3.78 14.39
N VAL A 242 8.04 4.17 13.27
CA VAL A 242 7.82 5.57 12.93
C VAL A 242 6.43 6.02 13.37
N ALA A 243 6.39 7.04 14.21
CA ALA A 243 5.12 7.68 14.58
C ALA A 243 4.50 8.40 13.38
N THR A 244 3.22 8.13 13.14
CA THR A 244 2.50 8.69 12.00
C THR A 244 1.87 10.04 12.29
N PRO A 245 1.80 10.96 11.31
CA PRO A 245 1.21 12.28 11.51
C PRO A 245 -0.30 12.22 11.76
N VAL A 246 -0.77 13.12 12.61
CA VAL A 246 -2.20 13.43 12.71
C VAL A 246 -2.59 14.30 11.52
N THR A 247 -3.63 13.91 10.81
CA THR A 247 -4.04 14.60 9.58
C THR A 247 -5.27 15.46 9.73
N GLU A 248 -6.25 15.01 10.49
CA GLU A 248 -7.54 15.70 10.58
C GLU A 248 -8.32 15.28 11.84
N TYR A 249 -9.42 15.98 12.08
CA TYR A 249 -10.42 15.61 13.09
C TYR A 249 -11.78 15.47 12.42
N THR A 250 -12.58 14.53 12.90
CA THR A 250 -13.98 14.44 12.50
C THR A 250 -14.79 15.61 13.07
N PRO A 251 -16.01 15.90 12.56
CA PRO A 251 -16.86 16.96 13.11
C PRO A 251 -17.21 16.79 14.60
N ASP A 252 -17.23 15.57 15.08
CA ASP A 252 -17.41 15.22 16.50
C ASP A 252 -16.08 15.17 17.27
N ASN A 253 -15.02 15.75 16.71
CA ASN A 253 -13.70 15.91 17.32
C ASN A 253 -12.94 14.59 17.57
N VAL A 254 -13.23 13.55 16.79
CA VAL A 254 -12.40 12.34 16.78
C VAL A 254 -11.17 12.59 15.91
N GLN A 255 -10.00 12.38 16.48
CA GLN A 255 -8.75 12.50 15.78
C GLN A 255 -8.59 11.40 14.74
N LEU A 256 -8.35 11.77 13.47
CA LEU A 256 -7.97 10.89 12.40
C LEU A 256 -6.48 11.05 12.13
N ALA A 257 -5.68 10.15 12.66
CA ALA A 257 -4.28 10.03 12.30
C ALA A 257 -4.14 9.10 11.10
N LEU A 258 -3.07 9.27 10.32
CA LEU A 258 -2.67 8.25 9.36
C LEU A 258 -2.40 6.95 10.11
N GLY A 259 -2.72 5.84 9.49
CA GLY A 259 -2.33 4.51 9.99
C GLY A 259 -0.81 4.34 10.00
N PRO A 260 -0.31 3.22 10.52
CA PRO A 260 1.11 2.88 10.43
C PRO A 260 1.61 2.93 8.99
N ARG A 261 2.93 3.07 8.82
CA ARG A 261 3.53 3.02 7.49
C ARG A 261 3.29 1.64 6.88
N VAL A 262 2.81 1.66 5.65
CA VAL A 262 2.70 0.49 4.78
C VAL A 262 3.57 0.71 3.55
N PRO A 263 4.16 -0.32 2.95
CA PRO A 263 5.07 -0.11 1.84
C PRO A 263 4.36 0.51 0.63
N LEU A 264 5.08 1.39 -0.09
CA LEU A 264 4.70 1.81 -1.44
C LEU A 264 5.94 1.78 -2.32
N LEU A 265 5.85 0.99 -3.37
CA LEU A 265 6.85 0.90 -4.42
C LEU A 265 6.27 1.47 -5.72
N MET A 266 7.00 2.39 -6.35
CA MET A 266 6.70 2.82 -7.71
C MET A 266 7.83 2.35 -8.63
N PHE A 267 7.49 1.76 -9.76
CA PHE A 267 8.47 1.25 -10.70
C PHE A 267 7.91 1.23 -12.14
N GLY A 268 8.80 1.09 -13.11
CA GLY A 268 8.50 1.17 -14.53
C GLY A 268 9.65 1.81 -15.30
N GLY A 269 9.55 1.84 -16.62
CA GLY A 269 10.65 2.33 -17.46
C GLY A 269 11.10 3.75 -17.14
N HIS A 270 10.20 4.63 -16.78
CA HIS A 270 10.47 6.05 -16.56
C HIS A 270 10.26 6.51 -15.10
N VAL A 271 10.25 5.60 -14.14
CA VAL A 271 10.21 5.94 -12.72
C VAL A 271 11.63 6.15 -12.20
N ARG A 272 11.89 7.29 -11.55
CA ARG A 272 13.19 7.59 -10.94
C ARG A 272 13.46 6.66 -9.78
N PRO A 273 14.57 5.89 -9.79
CA PRO A 273 14.93 5.04 -8.66
C PRO A 273 15.37 5.87 -7.45
N GLY A 274 15.13 5.35 -6.26
CA GLY A 274 15.63 5.91 -5.02
C GLY A 274 14.66 5.80 -3.87
N ILE A 275 15.15 6.15 -2.67
CA ILE A 275 14.32 6.27 -1.48
C ILE A 275 13.76 7.68 -1.44
N ASP A 276 12.45 7.81 -1.35
CA ASP A 276 11.75 9.07 -1.21
C ASP A 276 11.17 9.18 0.20
N SER A 277 11.63 10.19 0.96
CA SER A 277 11.28 10.37 2.37
C SER A 277 10.10 11.32 2.59
N ARG A 278 9.39 11.74 1.53
CA ARG A 278 8.17 12.55 1.70
C ARG A 278 7.08 11.78 2.43
N TRP A 279 6.32 12.48 3.26
CA TRP A 279 5.10 11.94 3.81
C TRP A 279 4.03 11.84 2.73
N CYS A 280 3.47 10.66 2.56
CA CYS A 280 2.36 10.39 1.66
C CYS A 280 1.46 9.30 2.26
N SER A 281 0.32 9.10 1.67
CA SER A 281 -0.64 8.09 2.13
C SER A 281 -1.44 7.50 0.97
N HIS A 282 -2.37 6.61 1.27
CA HIS A 282 -3.24 6.00 0.26
C HIS A 282 -3.89 7.00 -0.69
N VAL A 283 -4.18 8.23 -0.26
CA VAL A 283 -4.79 9.25 -1.13
C VAL A 283 -3.81 9.83 -2.17
N SER A 284 -2.51 9.69 -1.93
CA SER A 284 -1.49 10.10 -2.90
C SER A 284 -1.47 9.21 -4.14
N ILE A 285 -1.96 7.95 -4.03
CA ILE A 285 -2.06 7.01 -5.16
C ILE A 285 -3.13 7.43 -6.15
N PRO A 286 -4.43 7.63 -5.80
CA PRO A 286 -5.42 8.19 -6.71
C PRO A 286 -4.99 9.53 -7.29
N LYS A 287 -4.33 10.41 -6.50
CA LYS A 287 -3.79 11.67 -7.03
C LYS A 287 -2.73 11.42 -8.12
N ALA A 288 -1.79 10.54 -7.89
CA ALA A 288 -0.77 10.19 -8.87
C ALA A 288 -1.39 9.61 -10.16
N VAL A 289 -2.37 8.72 -10.04
CA VAL A 289 -3.11 8.16 -11.20
C VAL A 289 -3.76 9.28 -12.01
N ILE A 290 -4.45 10.21 -11.34
CA ILE A 290 -5.11 11.37 -11.98
C ILE A 290 -4.09 12.22 -12.74
N GLN A 291 -2.95 12.54 -12.12
CA GLN A 291 -1.89 13.33 -12.72
C GLN A 291 -1.25 12.62 -13.93
N LEU A 292 -0.90 11.33 -13.80
CA LEU A 292 -0.24 10.55 -14.83
C LEU A 292 -1.13 10.34 -16.06
N LEU A 293 -2.42 10.14 -15.86
CA LEU A 293 -3.38 9.94 -16.96
C LEU A 293 -4.00 11.25 -17.49
N GLY A 294 -3.66 12.39 -16.88
CA GLY A 294 -4.18 13.71 -17.29
C GLY A 294 -5.69 13.85 -17.07
N LEU A 295 -6.19 13.24 -16.01
CA LEU A 295 -7.60 13.34 -15.61
C LEU A 295 -7.86 14.65 -14.86
N PRO A 296 -9.11 15.17 -14.87
CA PRO A 296 -9.48 16.30 -14.02
C PRO A 296 -9.47 15.90 -12.53
N GLY A 297 -9.64 16.89 -11.63
CA GLY A 297 -9.78 16.63 -10.21
C GLY A 297 -10.92 15.67 -9.89
N LEU A 298 -10.76 14.89 -8.82
CA LEU A 298 -11.74 13.89 -8.39
C LEU A 298 -12.97 14.51 -7.72
N GLY A 299 -12.85 15.76 -7.26
CA GLY A 299 -13.87 16.41 -6.43
C GLY A 299 -13.81 15.98 -4.95
N VAL A 300 -12.72 15.36 -4.54
CA VAL A 300 -12.44 14.97 -3.16
C VAL A 300 -11.28 15.82 -2.66
N PRO A 301 -11.48 16.79 -1.75
CA PRO A 301 -10.46 17.75 -1.34
C PRO A 301 -9.15 17.06 -0.89
N ARG A 302 -9.26 16.00 -0.12
CA ARG A 302 -8.10 15.23 0.36
C ARG A 302 -7.22 14.67 -0.77
N VAL A 303 -7.81 14.34 -1.93
CA VAL A 303 -7.08 13.90 -3.13
C VAL A 303 -6.64 15.10 -3.95
N ASP A 304 -7.54 16.06 -4.16
CA ASP A 304 -7.27 17.17 -5.06
C ASP A 304 -6.16 18.10 -4.54
N GLU A 305 -6.05 18.24 -3.22
CA GLU A 305 -5.01 19.02 -2.53
C GLU A 305 -3.71 18.24 -2.28
N ASP A 306 -3.72 16.90 -2.40
CA ASP A 306 -2.50 16.08 -2.26
C ASP A 306 -1.51 16.44 -3.39
N PRO A 307 -0.21 16.60 -3.10
CA PRO A 307 0.79 16.87 -4.14
C PRO A 307 0.93 15.74 -5.18
N GLY A 308 0.58 14.51 -4.79
CA GLY A 308 0.73 13.32 -5.60
C GLY A 308 2.18 12.88 -5.75
N LEU A 309 2.38 11.93 -6.66
CA LEU A 309 3.68 11.24 -6.86
C LEU A 309 4.11 11.25 -8.33
N ALA A 310 3.43 11.97 -9.20
CA ALA A 310 3.74 11.97 -10.63
C ALA A 310 5.10 12.59 -10.98
N ASP A 311 5.66 13.41 -10.09
CA ASP A 311 7.00 13.96 -10.21
C ASP A 311 8.13 12.90 -10.12
N LEU A 312 7.83 11.70 -9.62
CA LEU A 312 8.74 10.56 -9.64
C LEU A 312 8.87 9.94 -11.05
N VAL A 313 8.02 10.33 -11.99
CA VAL A 313 8.07 9.86 -13.37
C VAL A 313 8.74 10.92 -14.25
N ASP A 314 9.86 10.56 -14.85
CA ASP A 314 10.62 11.43 -15.75
C ASP A 314 10.61 10.85 -17.18
N PRO A 315 9.77 11.39 -18.06
CA PRO A 315 9.69 10.90 -19.44
C PRO A 315 10.95 11.16 -20.27
N ASN A 316 11.89 11.97 -19.77
CA ASN A 316 13.11 12.34 -20.48
C ASN A 316 14.32 11.49 -20.05
N MET A 317 14.18 10.68 -18.98
CA MET A 317 15.26 9.78 -18.60
C MET A 317 15.35 8.59 -19.56
N ASN A 318 16.53 7.97 -19.64
CA ASN A 318 16.65 6.67 -20.28
C ASN A 318 15.81 5.65 -19.51
N PRO A 319 15.04 4.80 -20.19
CA PRO A 319 14.22 3.82 -19.51
C PRO A 319 15.05 2.90 -18.61
N ASN A 320 14.56 2.65 -17.41
CA ASN A 320 15.09 1.60 -16.55
C ASN A 320 15.00 0.25 -17.26
N ALA A 321 15.98 -0.62 -17.03
CA ALA A 321 15.86 -2.01 -17.47
C ALA A 321 14.65 -2.67 -16.79
N PRO A 322 13.93 -3.55 -17.50
CA PRO A 322 12.86 -4.32 -16.87
C PRO A 322 13.43 -5.25 -15.79
N PRO A 323 12.62 -5.60 -14.77
CA PRO A 323 13.04 -6.56 -13.76
C PRO A 323 13.29 -7.94 -14.38
N PRO A 324 14.02 -8.83 -13.66
CA PRO A 324 14.18 -10.21 -14.07
C PRO A 324 12.84 -10.88 -14.35
N GLY A 325 12.74 -11.66 -15.40
CA GLY A 325 11.57 -12.46 -15.71
C GLY A 325 11.25 -13.45 -14.58
N TYR A 326 10.01 -13.87 -14.49
CA TYR A 326 9.54 -14.71 -13.40
C TYR A 326 10.44 -15.92 -13.17
N GLN A 327 10.81 -16.18 -11.93
CA GLN A 327 11.74 -17.22 -11.46
C GLN A 327 13.17 -17.14 -12.04
N LYS A 328 13.56 -16.03 -12.65
CA LYS A 328 14.95 -15.82 -13.04
C LYS A 328 15.79 -15.35 -11.84
N PRO A 329 17.12 -15.56 -11.85
CA PRO A 329 17.97 -15.06 -10.78
C PRO A 329 17.81 -13.54 -10.58
N ILE A 330 17.69 -13.14 -9.32
CA ILE A 330 17.60 -11.74 -8.91
C ILE A 330 19.01 -11.29 -8.49
N ASN A 331 19.58 -10.36 -9.21
CA ASN A 331 20.86 -9.75 -8.87
C ASN A 331 20.59 -8.35 -8.30
N LEU A 332 20.75 -8.21 -7.00
CA LEU A 332 20.60 -6.91 -6.33
C LEU A 332 21.80 -6.01 -6.66
N PRO A 333 21.61 -4.72 -6.91
CA PRO A 333 22.71 -3.77 -6.92
C PRO A 333 23.37 -3.72 -5.55
N SER A 334 24.65 -3.37 -5.49
CA SER A 334 25.31 -3.14 -4.20
C SER A 334 24.71 -1.92 -3.49
N PRO A 335 24.56 -1.96 -2.17
CA PRO A 335 24.18 -0.76 -1.44
C PRO A 335 25.17 0.37 -1.70
N PRO A 336 24.72 1.64 -1.69
CA PRO A 336 25.62 2.78 -1.81
C PRO A 336 26.62 2.78 -0.66
N ALA A 337 27.84 3.25 -0.92
CA ALA A 337 28.79 3.44 0.16
C ALA A 337 28.20 4.40 1.21
N PRO A 338 28.30 4.09 2.51
CA PRO A 338 27.82 4.99 3.54
C PRO A 338 28.50 6.35 3.35
N PRO A 339 27.78 7.47 3.52
CA PRO A 339 28.39 8.78 3.45
C PRO A 339 29.55 8.85 4.47
N PRO A 340 30.66 9.55 4.16
CA PRO A 340 31.75 9.69 5.11
C PRO A 340 31.20 10.30 6.39
N MET A 341 31.48 9.64 7.52
CA MET A 341 30.99 10.14 8.81
C MET A 341 31.51 11.56 9.04
N PRO A 342 30.64 12.52 9.33
CA PRO A 342 31.08 13.84 9.70
C PRO A 342 31.94 13.76 10.97
N HIS A 343 33.09 14.38 10.97
CA HIS A 343 33.97 14.49 12.12
C HIS A 343 33.92 15.91 12.70
N PRO A 344 33.66 16.05 13.99
CA PRO A 344 33.05 15.11 14.94
C PRO A 344 31.54 14.97 14.69
N LEU A 345 30.95 13.84 15.12
CA LEU A 345 29.51 13.68 15.08
C LEU A 345 28.84 14.90 15.75
N PRO A 346 27.93 15.59 15.08
CA PRO A 346 27.16 16.62 15.75
C PRO A 346 26.46 15.98 16.96
N LYS A 347 26.49 16.68 18.10
CA LYS A 347 25.68 16.24 19.25
C LYS A 347 24.24 16.07 18.75
N PRO A 348 23.58 14.94 19.08
CA PRO A 348 22.19 14.76 18.68
C PRO A 348 21.42 16.01 19.10
N PRO A 349 20.62 16.61 18.23
CA PRO A 349 19.77 17.72 18.63
C PRO A 349 18.98 17.23 19.84
N VAL A 350 18.94 18.06 20.89
CA VAL A 350 18.02 17.81 21.99
C VAL A 350 16.67 17.66 21.32
N ALA A 351 16.07 16.49 21.40
CA ALA A 351 14.83 16.19 20.72
C ALA A 351 13.84 17.29 21.13
N ALA A 352 13.45 18.11 20.18
CA ALA A 352 12.30 18.97 20.40
C ALA A 352 11.16 18.02 20.84
N PRO A 353 10.42 18.36 21.90
CA PRO A 353 9.31 17.53 22.34
C PRO A 353 8.46 17.26 21.10
N SER A 354 8.21 15.97 20.81
CA SER A 354 7.40 15.56 19.68
C SER A 354 6.13 16.41 19.70
N PRO A 355 5.80 17.14 18.65
CA PRO A 355 4.57 17.94 18.64
C PRO A 355 3.30 17.09 18.86
N LEU A 356 3.43 15.77 18.76
CA LEU A 356 2.34 14.80 18.93
C LEU A 356 2.27 14.18 20.35
N GLY A 357 3.37 14.13 21.09
CA GLY A 357 3.42 13.47 22.39
C GLY A 357 2.45 14.09 23.42
N PRO A 358 2.44 15.39 23.66
CA PRO A 358 1.53 16.01 24.63
C PRO A 358 0.07 16.02 24.19
N VAL A 359 -0.19 16.12 22.87
CA VAL A 359 -1.55 16.21 22.33
C VAL A 359 -2.28 14.86 22.43
N LEU A 360 -1.59 13.77 22.13
CA LEU A 360 -2.15 12.41 22.26
C LEU A 360 -2.41 12.03 23.72
N LEU A 361 -1.54 12.42 24.64
CA LEU A 361 -1.64 12.08 26.05
C LEU A 361 -2.66 12.95 26.81
N ASN A 362 -2.87 14.20 26.42
CA ASN A 362 -3.80 15.11 27.10
C ASN A 362 -5.26 14.94 26.65
N ASN A 363 -5.51 14.36 25.49
CA ASN A 363 -6.86 14.10 24.98
C ASN A 363 -7.45 12.75 25.42
N ASN A 364 -6.81 12.05 26.35
CA ASN A 364 -7.31 10.78 26.91
C ASN A 364 -8.71 10.85 27.57
N LYS A 365 -9.26 12.05 27.72
CA LYS A 365 -10.61 12.23 28.30
C LYS A 365 -11.74 12.32 27.27
N THR A 366 -11.44 12.36 25.99
CA THR A 366 -12.43 12.62 24.94
C THR A 366 -12.34 11.68 23.71
N LEU A 367 -11.54 10.64 23.76
CA LEU A 367 -11.67 9.59 22.75
C LEU A 367 -13.03 8.91 23.01
N PRO A 368 -14.02 9.02 22.10
CA PRO A 368 -15.21 8.21 22.21
C PRO A 368 -14.76 6.76 22.32
N ALA A 369 -15.43 5.99 23.15
CA ALA A 369 -15.24 4.55 23.15
C ALA A 369 -15.31 4.10 21.69
N PRO A 370 -14.27 3.41 21.15
CA PRO A 370 -14.31 2.98 19.77
C PRO A 370 -15.62 2.23 19.56
N ASN A 371 -16.36 2.59 18.53
CA ASN A 371 -17.59 1.88 18.15
C ASN A 371 -17.34 0.41 17.75
N ASP A 372 -16.09 -0.01 17.85
CA ASP A 372 -15.62 -1.37 17.62
C ASP A 372 -15.56 -2.11 18.98
N ALA A 373 -16.70 -2.50 19.51
CA ALA A 373 -16.66 -3.69 20.35
C ALA A 373 -16.03 -4.80 19.50
N PRO A 374 -15.00 -5.53 19.98
CA PRO A 374 -14.47 -6.65 19.25
C PRO A 374 -15.64 -7.55 18.89
N LEU A 375 -15.91 -7.70 17.60
CA LEU A 375 -16.87 -8.72 17.17
C LEU A 375 -16.32 -10.04 17.69
N PRO A 376 -17.04 -10.75 18.56
CA PRO A 376 -16.61 -12.06 18.99
C PRO A 376 -16.46 -12.90 17.73
N ASN A 377 -15.25 -13.45 17.48
CA ASN A 377 -14.89 -14.24 16.32
C ASN A 377 -14.77 -13.45 14.98
N GLN A 378 -13.80 -12.54 14.88
CA GLN A 378 -13.14 -12.38 13.60
C GLN A 378 -12.22 -13.61 13.36
N ALA A 379 -12.84 -14.75 13.14
CA ALA A 379 -12.17 -15.81 12.43
C ALA A 379 -11.86 -15.28 11.03
N ALA A 380 -10.67 -15.60 10.51
CA ALA A 380 -10.28 -15.28 9.15
C ALA A 380 -11.46 -15.45 8.20
N PRO A 381 -11.64 -14.60 7.18
CA PRO A 381 -12.67 -14.81 6.18
C PRO A 381 -12.56 -16.25 5.67
N PRO A 382 -13.66 -16.97 5.55
CA PRO A 382 -13.60 -18.24 4.86
C PRO A 382 -13.03 -17.93 3.47
N HIS A 383 -11.96 -18.57 3.16
CA HIS A 383 -11.36 -18.57 1.85
C HIS A 383 -12.42 -19.13 0.88
N ASN A 384 -13.06 -18.30 0.11
CA ASN A 384 -13.86 -18.67 -1.06
C ASN A 384 -13.30 -17.94 -2.28
#